data_01c00e3a7f890cd096ecfbca4917369b
#
_entry.id   01c00e3a7f890cd096ecfbca4917369b
#
_cell.length_a   1.000
_cell.length_b   1.000
_cell.length_c   1.000
_cell.angle_alpha   90.00
_cell.angle_beta   90.00
_cell.angle_gamma   90.00
#
_symmetry.space_group_name_H-M   'P 1'
#
loop_
_entity.id
_entity.type
_entity.pdbx_description
1 polymer ?
#
loop_
_entity_poly.entity_id
_entity_poly.type
_entity_poly.pdbx_seq_one_letter_code
_entity_poly.pdbx_strand_id
1 'polypeptide(L)'
;MRAHPTEVVTLIVQDAISGEDTQKAFTQAGLSDLVHTPDPDPAKPWPTLGHLIDSGRRLVVFAEQADGPAPWYRNFYDYGMETPFAFRTPQEMTCVPHRGGSDKRLFLLNHFITVDGGSRLDAGKVNSRQYVLDRVHRCERERGRPVNFVAVDYTTIGDAGGAVEALNSER
;
A
#
# COMPACT_ATOMS: atom_id res chain seq x y z
N MET A 1 -0.71 -6.19 -16.41
CA MET A 1 -0.69 -7.47 -15.69
C MET A 1 -0.56 -8.69 -16.60
N ARG A 2 -1.36 -8.90 -17.66
CA ARG A 2 -1.21 -10.08 -18.53
C ARG A 2 0.12 -10.12 -19.29
N ALA A 3 0.64 -8.95 -19.71
CA ALA A 3 1.96 -8.82 -20.34
C ALA A 3 3.15 -8.95 -19.35
N HIS A 4 2.88 -8.85 -18.06
CA HIS A 4 3.88 -8.91 -16.99
C HIS A 4 3.45 -9.93 -15.95
N PRO A 5 3.68 -11.22 -16.18
CA PRO A 5 3.12 -12.31 -15.37
C PRO A 5 3.72 -12.44 -13.97
N THR A 6 4.82 -11.79 -13.69
CA THR A 6 5.51 -11.79 -12.39
C THR A 6 5.24 -10.54 -11.54
N GLU A 7 4.45 -9.59 -12.04
CA GLU A 7 4.06 -8.42 -11.26
C GLU A 7 2.90 -8.73 -10.32
N VAL A 8 3.00 -8.28 -9.08
CA VAL A 8 1.89 -8.21 -8.12
C VAL A 8 1.46 -6.76 -8.00
N VAL A 9 0.17 -6.50 -8.19
CA VAL A 9 -0.41 -5.15 -8.07
C VAL A 9 -1.34 -5.13 -6.88
N THR A 10 -1.16 -4.15 -5.98
CA THR A 10 -2.08 -3.86 -4.89
C THR A 10 -2.79 -2.54 -5.14
N LEU A 11 -4.10 -2.56 -5.04
CA LEU A 11 -4.95 -1.38 -5.12
C LEU A 11 -5.60 -1.14 -3.76
N ILE A 12 -5.50 0.09 -3.25
CA ILE A 12 -6.31 0.58 -2.13
C ILE A 12 -7.24 1.62 -2.73
N VAL A 13 -8.53 1.27 -2.85
CA VAL A 13 -9.53 2.04 -3.58
C VAL A 13 -10.24 2.95 -2.61
N GLN A 14 -10.25 4.26 -2.90
CA GLN A 14 -11.21 5.16 -2.27
C GLN A 14 -12.60 4.83 -2.84
N ASP A 15 -13.37 4.08 -2.08
CA ASP A 15 -14.65 3.50 -2.49
C ASP A 15 -15.74 4.58 -2.65
N ALA A 16 -15.55 5.48 -3.62
CA ALA A 16 -16.50 6.51 -4.01
C ALA A 16 -17.71 5.96 -4.80
N ILE A 17 -17.61 4.72 -5.29
CA ILE A 17 -18.68 3.95 -5.91
C ILE A 17 -19.03 2.74 -5.06
N SER A 18 -20.20 2.15 -5.29
CA SER A 18 -20.63 0.97 -4.51
C SER A 18 -19.69 -0.23 -4.72
N GLY A 19 -19.65 -1.12 -3.74
CA GLY A 19 -18.90 -2.38 -3.85
C GLY A 19 -19.41 -3.26 -4.98
N GLU A 20 -20.73 -3.23 -5.26
CA GLU A 20 -21.34 -3.93 -6.40
C GLU A 20 -20.85 -3.38 -7.73
N ASP A 21 -20.77 -2.05 -7.88
CA ASP A 21 -20.28 -1.44 -9.11
C ASP A 21 -18.79 -1.65 -9.29
N THR A 22 -18.02 -1.66 -8.20
CA THR A 22 -16.60 -2.05 -8.22
C THR A 22 -16.47 -3.49 -8.71
N GLN A 23 -17.21 -4.44 -8.14
CA GLN A 23 -17.18 -5.84 -8.57
C GLN A 23 -17.56 -5.99 -10.06
N LYS A 24 -18.59 -5.26 -10.51
CA LYS A 24 -19.03 -5.24 -11.88
C LYS A 24 -17.95 -4.73 -12.84
N ALA A 25 -17.28 -3.64 -12.46
CA ALA A 25 -16.16 -3.08 -13.23
C ALA A 25 -15.01 -4.07 -13.40
N PHE A 26 -14.62 -4.77 -12.32
CA PHE A 26 -13.57 -5.81 -12.38
C PHE A 26 -13.97 -7.00 -13.26
N THR A 27 -15.22 -7.42 -13.19
CA THR A 27 -15.76 -8.49 -14.05
C THR A 27 -15.76 -8.09 -15.53
N GLN A 28 -16.24 -6.89 -15.84
CA GLN A 28 -16.27 -6.37 -17.20
C GLN A 28 -14.87 -6.16 -17.80
N ALA A 29 -13.91 -5.78 -16.95
CA ALA A 29 -12.50 -5.65 -17.35
C ALA A 29 -11.77 -7.01 -17.50
N GLY A 30 -12.43 -8.14 -17.20
CA GLY A 30 -11.81 -9.47 -17.25
C GLY A 30 -10.69 -9.64 -16.23
N LEU A 31 -10.81 -9.03 -15.05
CA LEU A 31 -9.79 -9.08 -14.00
C LEU A 31 -10.10 -10.09 -12.90
N SER A 32 -11.29 -10.67 -12.87
CA SER A 32 -11.77 -11.52 -11.77
C SER A 32 -10.90 -12.75 -11.52
N ASP A 33 -10.27 -13.31 -12.55
CA ASP A 33 -9.35 -14.44 -12.48
C ASP A 33 -7.97 -14.08 -11.90
N LEU A 34 -7.62 -12.81 -11.86
CA LEU A 34 -6.35 -12.31 -11.33
C LEU A 34 -6.44 -11.87 -9.87
N VAL A 35 -7.66 -11.66 -9.36
CA VAL A 35 -7.85 -11.10 -8.02
C VAL A 35 -7.58 -12.14 -6.94
N HIS A 36 -6.75 -11.77 -5.97
CA HIS A 36 -6.52 -12.53 -4.74
C HIS A 36 -7.68 -12.32 -3.77
N THR A 37 -8.15 -13.40 -3.16
CA THR A 37 -9.11 -13.34 -2.06
C THR A 37 -8.35 -13.52 -0.74
N PRO A 38 -8.30 -12.50 0.13
CA PRO A 38 -7.63 -12.62 1.42
C PRO A 38 -8.36 -13.62 2.33
N ASP A 39 -7.62 -14.23 3.27
CA ASP A 39 -8.23 -15.01 4.34
C ASP A 39 -9.21 -14.12 5.13
N PRO A 40 -10.43 -14.56 5.42
CA PRO A 40 -11.38 -13.76 6.20
C PRO A 40 -10.92 -13.49 7.64
N ASP A 41 -9.97 -14.27 8.16
CA ASP A 41 -9.30 -14.00 9.43
C ASP A 41 -8.04 -13.12 9.20
N PRO A 42 -8.08 -11.82 9.55
CA PRO A 42 -6.95 -10.91 9.31
C PRO A 42 -5.72 -11.22 10.18
N ALA A 43 -5.85 -12.10 11.18
CA ALA A 43 -4.72 -12.55 11.99
C ALA A 43 -3.86 -13.61 11.28
N LYS A 44 -4.37 -14.24 10.22
CA LYS A 44 -3.61 -15.20 9.42
C LYS A 44 -2.42 -14.55 8.71
N PRO A 45 -1.33 -15.30 8.49
CA PRO A 45 -0.21 -14.80 7.70
C PRO A 45 -0.63 -14.35 6.31
N TRP A 46 -0.16 -13.19 5.88
CA TRP A 46 -0.34 -12.74 4.50
C TRP A 46 0.51 -13.61 3.56
N PRO A 47 0.01 -13.95 2.36
CA PRO A 47 0.78 -14.75 1.41
C PRO A 47 2.03 -14.00 0.94
N THR A 48 3.07 -14.75 0.60
CA THR A 48 4.27 -14.16 -0.03
C THR A 48 3.96 -13.70 -1.46
N LEU A 49 4.75 -12.76 -1.98
CA LEU A 49 4.63 -12.32 -3.37
C LEU A 49 4.83 -13.49 -4.35
N GLY A 50 5.76 -14.41 -4.05
CA GLY A 50 5.97 -15.63 -4.83
C GLY A 50 4.69 -16.47 -4.91
N HIS A 51 4.01 -16.70 -3.78
CA HIS A 51 2.74 -17.44 -3.78
C HIS A 51 1.66 -16.76 -4.64
N LEU A 52 1.55 -15.44 -4.57
CA LEU A 52 0.60 -14.69 -5.42
C LEU A 52 0.93 -14.83 -6.91
N ILE A 53 2.21 -14.82 -7.26
CA ILE A 53 2.69 -15.02 -8.63
C ILE A 53 2.36 -16.44 -9.10
N ASP A 54 2.74 -17.46 -8.35
CA ASP A 54 2.59 -18.87 -8.69
C ASP A 54 1.10 -19.29 -8.82
N SER A 55 0.24 -18.69 -7.97
CA SER A 55 -1.22 -18.93 -8.03
C SER A 55 -1.91 -18.22 -9.19
N GLY A 56 -1.24 -17.29 -9.87
CA GLY A 56 -1.83 -16.38 -10.85
C GLY A 56 -2.75 -15.29 -10.25
N ARG A 57 -3.03 -15.35 -8.93
CA ARG A 57 -3.90 -14.43 -8.18
C ARG A 57 -3.11 -13.26 -7.61
N ARG A 58 -2.63 -12.39 -8.46
CA ARG A 58 -1.63 -11.34 -8.14
C ARG A 58 -2.17 -9.92 -8.21
N LEU A 59 -3.48 -9.74 -8.25
CA LEU A 59 -4.16 -8.46 -8.08
C LEU A 59 -4.81 -8.45 -6.71
N VAL A 60 -4.25 -7.71 -5.78
CA VAL A 60 -4.78 -7.51 -4.43
C VAL A 60 -5.60 -6.22 -4.43
N VAL A 61 -6.84 -6.28 -3.94
CA VAL A 61 -7.74 -5.11 -3.98
C VAL A 61 -8.35 -4.90 -2.60
N PHE A 62 -8.13 -3.73 -2.06
CA PHE A 62 -8.73 -3.29 -0.81
C PHE A 62 -9.67 -2.10 -1.02
N ALA A 63 -10.73 -2.04 -0.25
CA ALA A 63 -11.55 -0.86 -0.03
C ALA A 63 -10.94 0.00 1.07
N GLU A 64 -11.12 1.30 1.02
CA GLU A 64 -10.64 2.21 2.07
C GLU A 64 -11.64 2.32 3.24
N GLN A 65 -12.95 2.20 2.99
CA GLN A 65 -13.97 2.50 3.99
C GLN A 65 -14.77 1.27 4.44
N ALA A 66 -15.19 0.40 3.52
CA ALA A 66 -16.06 -0.72 3.85
C ALA A 66 -15.83 -1.94 2.96
N ASP A 67 -16.14 -3.12 3.49
CA ASP A 67 -16.19 -4.34 2.71
C ASP A 67 -17.21 -4.24 1.57
N GLY A 68 -16.86 -4.78 0.42
CA GLY A 68 -17.80 -5.00 -0.66
C GLY A 68 -18.46 -6.40 -0.59
N PRO A 69 -19.42 -6.70 -1.50
CA PRO A 69 -20.11 -7.99 -1.55
C PRO A 69 -19.19 -9.11 -2.02
N ALA A 70 -18.17 -8.79 -2.82
CA ALA A 70 -17.21 -9.78 -3.29
C ALA A 70 -16.24 -10.19 -2.17
N PRO A 71 -15.93 -11.48 -2.00
CA PRO A 71 -15.06 -11.95 -0.93
C PRO A 71 -13.63 -11.42 -1.01
N TRP A 72 -13.21 -10.95 -2.16
CA TRP A 72 -11.89 -10.36 -2.40
C TRP A 72 -11.83 -8.85 -2.10
N TYR A 73 -12.97 -8.14 -1.97
CA TYR A 73 -13.02 -6.70 -1.76
C TYR A 73 -13.24 -6.38 -0.29
N ARG A 74 -12.15 -6.32 0.47
CA ARG A 74 -12.14 -6.14 1.91
C ARG A 74 -11.62 -4.78 2.32
N ASN A 75 -12.04 -4.28 3.47
CA ASN A 75 -11.51 -3.06 4.05
C ASN A 75 -10.01 -3.24 4.36
N PHE A 76 -9.18 -2.30 3.88
CA PHE A 76 -7.75 -2.34 4.13
C PHE A 76 -7.42 -2.36 5.62
N TYR A 77 -8.12 -1.58 6.43
CA TYR A 77 -7.81 -1.40 7.84
C TYR A 77 -8.18 -2.57 8.75
N ASP A 78 -8.82 -3.59 8.22
CA ASP A 78 -8.93 -4.88 8.91
C ASP A 78 -7.60 -5.65 8.85
N TYR A 79 -6.87 -5.54 7.78
CA TYR A 79 -5.61 -6.25 7.51
C TYR A 79 -4.37 -5.38 7.69
N GLY A 80 -4.51 -4.10 7.50
CA GLY A 80 -3.44 -3.11 7.45
C GLY A 80 -3.59 -1.96 8.43
N MET A 81 -2.49 -1.28 8.62
CA MET A 81 -2.39 -0.06 9.40
C MET A 81 -1.56 0.96 8.63
N GLU A 82 -1.69 2.24 8.97
CA GLU A 82 -0.93 3.30 8.30
C GLU A 82 -0.36 4.34 9.27
N THR A 83 0.58 5.15 8.76
CA THR A 83 0.96 6.42 9.37
C THR A 83 -0.02 7.53 8.95
N PRO A 84 -0.04 8.69 9.65
CA PRO A 84 -0.75 9.86 9.16
C PRO A 84 -0.33 10.25 7.74
N PHE A 85 -1.22 10.91 7.01
CA PHE A 85 -1.05 11.31 5.61
C PHE A 85 -1.19 12.82 5.38
N ALA A 86 -1.47 13.62 6.43
CA ALA A 86 -1.67 15.05 6.35
C ALA A 86 -0.46 15.80 6.94
N PHE A 87 0.69 15.71 6.28
CA PHE A 87 1.92 16.42 6.68
C PHE A 87 2.09 17.70 5.87
N ARG A 88 2.55 18.76 6.53
CA ARG A 88 2.86 20.05 5.92
C ARG A 88 4.34 20.24 5.61
N THR A 89 5.18 19.59 6.39
CA THR A 89 6.64 19.69 6.28
C THR A 89 7.29 18.32 6.42
N PRO A 90 8.54 18.13 5.93
CA PRO A 90 9.29 16.90 6.16
C PRO A 90 9.46 16.55 7.65
N GLN A 91 9.56 17.55 8.52
CA GLN A 91 9.75 17.37 9.96
C GLN A 91 8.50 16.81 10.66
N GLU A 92 7.31 17.06 10.11
CA GLU A 92 6.06 16.53 10.64
C GLU A 92 5.81 15.06 10.28
N MET A 93 6.57 14.48 9.36
CA MET A 93 6.39 13.11 8.87
C MET A 93 6.73 12.08 9.96
N THR A 94 5.80 11.88 10.88
CA THR A 94 5.92 10.95 12.02
C THR A 94 5.60 9.50 11.65
N CYS A 95 5.89 8.58 12.59
CA CYS A 95 5.57 7.15 12.46
C CYS A 95 4.41 6.72 13.37
N VAL A 96 3.71 7.66 14.01
CA VAL A 96 2.62 7.37 14.94
C VAL A 96 1.49 6.58 14.24
N PRO A 97 0.74 5.75 15.00
CA PRO A 97 -0.42 5.07 14.45
C PRO A 97 -1.49 6.05 13.95
N HIS A 98 -2.15 5.68 12.87
CA HIS A 98 -3.34 6.34 12.35
C HIS A 98 -4.47 5.33 12.13
N ARG A 99 -5.04 5.21 10.93
CA ARG A 99 -6.08 4.22 10.67
C ARG A 99 -5.51 2.79 10.76
N GLY A 100 -6.33 1.83 11.15
CA GLY A 100 -5.95 0.42 11.35
C GLY A 100 -5.21 0.13 12.67
N GLY A 101 -4.86 1.16 13.46
CA GLY A 101 -4.21 0.96 14.77
C GLY A 101 -2.72 0.64 14.66
N SER A 102 -2.21 -0.35 15.45
CA SER A 102 -0.78 -0.61 15.59
C SER A 102 -0.35 -2.08 15.45
N ASP A 103 -1.29 -3.01 15.32
CA ASP A 103 -1.04 -4.45 15.40
C ASP A 103 -1.37 -5.24 14.14
N LYS A 104 -1.76 -4.57 13.06
CA LYS A 104 -2.12 -5.21 11.79
C LYS A 104 -0.91 -5.79 11.05
N ARG A 105 -1.19 -6.75 10.15
CA ARG A 105 -0.18 -7.48 9.38
C ARG A 105 0.51 -6.63 8.31
N LEU A 106 -0.24 -5.76 7.66
CA LEU A 106 0.26 -4.90 6.60
C LEU A 106 0.51 -3.49 7.15
N PHE A 107 1.62 -2.88 6.74
CA PHE A 107 1.97 -1.54 7.17
C PHE A 107 2.17 -0.63 5.96
N LEU A 108 1.31 0.38 5.83
CA LEU A 108 1.38 1.43 4.82
C LEU A 108 2.05 2.67 5.43
N LEU A 109 3.20 3.01 4.89
CA LEU A 109 3.92 4.25 5.20
C LEU A 109 3.49 5.34 4.22
N ASN A 110 2.70 6.31 4.67
CA ASN A 110 2.37 7.49 3.88
C ASN A 110 3.57 8.44 3.85
N HIS A 111 4.22 8.55 2.70
CA HIS A 111 5.49 9.25 2.51
C HIS A 111 5.35 10.39 1.51
N PHE A 112 4.53 11.38 1.84
CA PHE A 112 4.29 12.56 1.02
C PHE A 112 3.88 13.76 1.88
N ILE A 113 3.96 14.96 1.31
CA ILE A 113 3.55 16.22 1.94
C ILE A 113 2.26 16.67 1.27
N THR A 114 1.21 16.94 2.05
CA THR A 114 -0.16 17.16 1.59
C THR A 114 -0.62 18.63 1.69
N VAL A 115 0.29 19.59 1.61
CA VAL A 115 -0.11 21.00 1.54
C VAL A 115 -0.73 21.24 0.16
N ASP A 116 -1.94 21.77 0.13
CA ASP A 116 -2.65 22.15 -1.10
C ASP A 116 -2.75 21.05 -2.17
N GLY A 117 -2.87 19.78 -1.72
CA GLY A 117 -3.02 18.63 -2.62
C GLY A 117 -1.71 18.00 -3.12
N GLY A 118 -0.59 18.31 -2.48
CA GLY A 118 0.74 17.83 -2.85
C GLY A 118 1.41 18.66 -3.95
N SER A 119 2.74 18.66 -3.99
CA SER A 119 3.50 19.42 -4.97
C SER A 119 4.76 18.67 -5.45
N ARG A 120 5.15 18.93 -6.70
CA ARG A 120 6.41 18.42 -7.28
C ARG A 120 7.63 18.87 -6.49
N LEU A 121 7.63 20.09 -5.96
CA LEU A 121 8.73 20.65 -5.17
C LEU A 121 8.86 19.90 -3.84
N ASP A 122 7.74 19.57 -3.19
CA ASP A 122 7.75 18.83 -1.93
C ASP A 122 8.13 17.36 -2.14
N ALA A 123 7.66 16.74 -3.22
CA ALA A 123 8.13 15.41 -3.62
C ALA A 123 9.65 15.41 -3.83
N GLY A 124 10.22 16.44 -4.47
CA GLY A 124 11.67 16.60 -4.63
C GLY A 124 12.46 16.68 -3.31
N LYS A 125 11.83 17.14 -2.23
CA LYS A 125 12.45 17.20 -0.91
C LYS A 125 12.51 15.85 -0.20
N VAL A 126 11.49 14.99 -0.39
CA VAL A 126 11.32 13.79 0.43
C VAL A 126 11.53 12.47 -0.33
N ASN A 127 11.43 12.43 -1.66
CA ASN A 127 11.50 11.19 -2.44
C ASN A 127 12.93 10.76 -2.79
N SER A 128 13.98 11.41 -2.24
CA SER A 128 15.34 10.90 -2.47
C SER A 128 15.49 9.52 -1.84
N ARG A 129 16.31 8.65 -2.46
CA ARG A 129 16.55 7.28 -1.98
C ARG A 129 16.88 7.24 -0.48
N GLN A 130 17.84 8.06 -0.06
CA GLN A 130 18.28 8.08 1.33
C GLN A 130 17.17 8.52 2.29
N TYR A 131 16.39 9.54 1.92
CA TYR A 131 15.32 10.04 2.78
C TYR A 131 14.21 8.98 2.98
N VAL A 132 13.85 8.25 1.92
CA VAL A 132 12.89 7.13 1.98
C VAL A 132 13.43 6.02 2.89
N LEU A 133 14.69 5.59 2.68
CA LEU A 133 15.35 4.55 3.49
C LEU A 133 15.36 4.92 4.97
N ASP A 134 15.84 6.11 5.30
CA ASP A 134 15.94 6.59 6.68
C ASP A 134 14.57 6.60 7.36
N ARG A 135 13.53 7.03 6.63
CA ARG A 135 12.19 7.06 7.19
C ARG A 135 11.59 5.67 7.35
N VAL A 136 11.76 4.77 6.40
CA VAL A 136 11.30 3.37 6.52
C VAL A 136 11.96 2.73 7.74
N HIS A 137 13.29 2.75 7.83
CA HIS A 137 14.02 2.16 8.95
C HIS A 137 13.61 2.76 10.30
N ARG A 138 13.38 4.09 10.37
CA ARG A 138 12.89 4.74 11.58
C ARG A 138 11.51 4.20 11.96
N CYS A 139 10.56 4.18 11.03
CA CYS A 139 9.19 3.76 11.31
C CYS A 139 9.11 2.26 11.64
N GLU A 140 9.93 1.42 11.01
CA GLU A 140 10.03 0.00 11.37
C GLU A 140 10.53 -0.19 12.80
N ARG A 141 11.57 0.55 13.21
CA ARG A 141 12.06 0.50 14.60
C ARG A 141 11.01 1.01 15.60
N GLU A 142 10.36 2.14 15.33
CA GLU A 142 9.35 2.73 16.22
C GLU A 142 8.10 1.85 16.36
N ARG A 143 7.71 1.17 15.28
CA ARG A 143 6.49 0.36 15.23
C ARG A 143 6.73 -1.13 15.48
N GLY A 144 8.00 -1.58 15.49
CA GLY A 144 8.36 -3.00 15.66
C GLY A 144 7.81 -3.90 14.54
N ARG A 145 7.59 -3.34 13.34
CA ARG A 145 6.98 -4.05 12.20
C ARG A 145 7.58 -3.60 10.87
N PRO A 146 7.75 -4.53 9.91
CA PRO A 146 8.23 -4.16 8.59
C PRO A 146 7.19 -3.32 7.84
N VAL A 147 7.65 -2.33 7.09
CA VAL A 147 6.83 -1.58 6.13
C VAL A 147 6.60 -2.46 4.90
N ASN A 148 5.34 -2.60 4.48
CA ASN A 148 4.94 -3.36 3.29
C ASN A 148 4.67 -2.46 2.09
N PHE A 149 4.19 -1.24 2.33
CA PHE A 149 3.87 -0.28 1.28
C PHE A 149 4.44 1.09 1.63
N VAL A 150 5.06 1.74 0.65
CA VAL A 150 5.48 3.14 0.74
C VAL A 150 4.67 3.94 -0.27
N ALA A 151 3.76 4.77 0.21
CA ALA A 151 2.99 5.66 -0.65
C ALA A 151 3.74 6.97 -0.84
N VAL A 152 3.99 7.34 -2.08
CA VAL A 152 4.66 8.59 -2.46
C VAL A 152 3.84 9.34 -3.49
N ASP A 153 3.88 10.66 -3.44
CA ASP A 153 3.43 11.49 -4.54
C ASP A 153 4.52 11.59 -5.62
N TYR A 154 4.13 11.73 -6.88
CA TYR A 154 5.05 11.96 -8.00
C TYR A 154 6.20 10.92 -8.07
N THR A 155 5.86 9.66 -8.27
CA THR A 155 6.80 8.52 -8.28
C THR A 155 7.99 8.67 -9.22
N THR A 156 7.92 9.55 -10.21
CA THR A 156 9.01 9.87 -11.16
C THR A 156 9.95 10.96 -10.66
N ILE A 157 9.73 11.51 -9.46
CA ILE A 157 10.59 12.52 -8.84
C ILE A 157 11.35 11.86 -7.69
N GLY A 158 12.67 12.04 -7.69
CA GLY A 158 13.53 11.35 -6.72
C GLY A 158 13.83 9.91 -7.13
N ASP A 159 14.04 9.04 -6.14
CA ASP A 159 14.40 7.63 -6.34
C ASP A 159 13.76 6.72 -5.28
N ALA A 160 12.44 6.85 -5.10
CA ALA A 160 11.70 5.99 -4.17
C ALA A 160 11.73 4.51 -4.59
N GLY A 161 11.73 4.24 -5.91
CA GLY A 161 11.87 2.88 -6.44
C GLY A 161 13.20 2.24 -6.05
N GLY A 162 14.32 2.94 -6.24
CA GLY A 162 15.64 2.46 -5.83
C GLY A 162 15.77 2.28 -4.31
N ALA A 163 15.04 3.06 -3.51
CA ALA A 163 14.95 2.84 -2.07
C ALA A 163 14.27 1.49 -1.75
N VAL A 164 13.15 1.17 -2.41
CA VAL A 164 12.44 -0.10 -2.23
C VAL A 164 13.29 -1.29 -2.68
N GLU A 165 14.01 -1.17 -3.78
CA GLU A 165 14.96 -2.20 -4.23
C GLU A 165 16.06 -2.47 -3.17
N ALA A 166 16.61 -1.43 -2.56
CA ALA A 166 17.58 -1.57 -1.48
C ALA A 166 16.99 -2.27 -0.26
N LEU A 167 15.81 -1.83 0.20
CA LEU A 167 15.10 -2.46 1.33
C LEU A 167 14.81 -3.95 1.09
N ASN A 168 14.44 -4.32 -0.13
CA ASN A 168 14.21 -5.72 -0.49
C ASN A 168 15.52 -6.55 -0.51
N SER A 169 16.66 -5.90 -0.73
CA SER A 169 17.97 -6.56 -0.72
C SER A 169 18.54 -6.76 0.69
N GLU A 170 18.01 -6.04 1.68
CA GLU A 170 18.39 -6.14 3.10
C GLU A 170 17.64 -7.27 3.83
N ARG A 171 16.58 -7.83 3.22
CA ARG A 171 15.65 -8.82 3.79
C ARG A 171 15.84 -10.19 3.18
#